data_b3a4e73f2ffc80e150d878cdb32a6798
#
_entry.id   b3a4e73f2ffc80e150d878cdb32a6798
#
_cell.length_a   1.000
_cell.length_b   1.000
_cell.length_c   1.000
_cell.angle_alpha   90.00
_cell.angle_beta   90.00
_cell.angle_gamma   90.00
#
_symmetry.space_group_name_H-M   'P 1'
#
loop_
_entity.id
_entity.type
_entity.pdbx_description
1 polymer ?
#
loop_
_entity_poly.entity_id
_entity_poly.type
_entity_poly.pdbx_seq_one_letter_code
_entity_poly.pdbx_strand_id
1 'polypeptide(L)'
;KRHIVTPSSNSVTLDLSIGNVFHLTPDQQINNIKITNTPTYEGNESTTYFTLMISNSSNKSVSIDSFVNDGGSSITTKWAGGIIPTVSSGFDIYSFIYDGASGEIYAITGGQNFS
;
A
#
# COMPACT_ATOMS: atom_id res chain seq x y z
N LYS A 1 -15.50 4.84 1.18
CA LYS A 1 -15.69 4.22 -0.13
C LYS A 1 -14.41 3.53 -0.59
N ARG A 2 -14.54 2.29 -1.03
CA ARG A 2 -13.43 1.49 -1.53
C ARG A 2 -13.18 1.81 -3.00
N HIS A 3 -11.91 1.97 -3.37
CA HIS A 3 -11.49 2.21 -4.74
C HIS A 3 -10.77 0.98 -5.28
N ILE A 4 -11.20 0.50 -6.46
CA ILE A 4 -10.55 -0.62 -7.12
C ILE A 4 -9.35 -0.09 -7.89
N VAL A 5 -8.17 -0.70 -7.67
CA VAL A 5 -6.95 -0.33 -8.38
C VAL A 5 -6.54 -1.45 -9.33
N THR A 6 -6.11 -1.07 -10.51
CA THR A 6 -5.77 -2.02 -11.58
C THR A 6 -4.26 -1.99 -11.79
N PRO A 7 -3.58 -3.16 -11.69
CA PRO A 7 -2.15 -3.24 -11.95
C PRO A 7 -1.82 -2.94 -13.40
N SER A 8 -0.65 -2.34 -13.61
CA SER A 8 -0.10 -2.08 -14.93
C SER A 8 1.42 -2.15 -14.86
N SER A 9 2.04 -2.90 -15.76
CA SER A 9 3.50 -3.05 -15.82
C SER A 9 4.11 -3.47 -14.47
N ASN A 10 3.47 -4.42 -13.82
CA ASN A 10 3.90 -4.96 -12.52
C ASN A 10 3.93 -3.92 -11.40
N SER A 11 3.08 -2.92 -11.48
CA SER A 11 2.96 -1.85 -10.49
C SER A 11 1.50 -1.49 -10.30
N VAL A 12 1.20 -0.89 -9.17
CA VAL A 12 -0.13 -0.36 -8.89
C VAL A 12 0.03 1.04 -8.29
N THR A 13 -0.92 1.91 -8.57
CA THR A 13 -0.90 3.29 -8.07
C THR A 13 -2.08 3.53 -7.14
N LEU A 14 -1.78 4.03 -5.94
CA LEU A 14 -2.78 4.44 -4.97
C LEU A 14 -2.82 5.97 -4.94
N ASP A 15 -3.90 6.53 -5.45
CA ASP A 15 -4.09 7.98 -5.48
C ASP A 15 -4.79 8.41 -4.20
N LEU A 16 -4.04 9.00 -3.28
CA LEU A 16 -4.57 9.38 -1.98
C LEU A 16 -5.50 10.59 -2.02
N SER A 17 -5.62 11.26 -3.19
CA SER A 17 -6.58 12.37 -3.34
C SER A 17 -8.01 11.88 -3.54
N ILE A 18 -8.21 10.64 -3.97
CA ILE A 18 -9.55 10.11 -4.25
C ILE A 18 -10.10 9.26 -3.12
N GLY A 19 -9.27 8.89 -2.15
CA GLY A 19 -9.71 8.09 -1.00
C GLY A 19 -8.56 7.47 -0.27
N ASN A 20 -8.89 6.63 0.69
CA ASN A 20 -7.91 5.98 1.54
C ASN A 20 -8.15 4.47 1.73
N VAL A 21 -9.09 3.89 1.00
CA VAL A 21 -9.33 2.45 1.02
C VAL A 21 -9.26 1.94 -0.42
N PHE A 22 -8.33 1.04 -0.67
CA PHE A 22 -8.07 0.52 -2.01
C PHE A 22 -8.20 -0.99 -2.02
N HIS A 23 -8.69 -1.54 -3.12
CA HIS A 23 -8.85 -2.98 -3.31
C HIS A 23 -8.10 -3.40 -4.57
N LEU A 24 -7.17 -4.34 -4.39
CA LEU A 24 -6.34 -4.90 -5.45
C LEU A 24 -6.67 -6.37 -5.65
N THR A 25 -6.94 -6.76 -6.89
CA THR A 25 -7.00 -8.17 -7.28
C THR A 25 -5.87 -8.38 -8.28
N PRO A 26 -4.72 -8.91 -7.82
CA PRO A 26 -3.57 -9.00 -8.71
C PRO A 26 -3.78 -10.02 -9.82
N ASP A 27 -3.49 -9.63 -11.05
CA ASP A 27 -3.46 -10.52 -12.22
C ASP A 27 -2.05 -10.68 -12.73
N GLN A 28 -1.08 -10.08 -12.04
CA GLN A 28 0.34 -10.12 -12.39
C GLN A 28 1.14 -9.93 -11.11
N GLN A 29 2.43 -10.22 -11.16
CA GLN A 29 3.34 -9.90 -10.06
C GLN A 29 3.38 -8.40 -9.84
N ILE A 30 3.33 -7.96 -8.60
CA ILE A 30 3.42 -6.54 -8.23
C ILE A 30 4.78 -6.29 -7.59
N ASN A 31 5.63 -5.54 -8.29
CA ASN A 31 6.98 -5.25 -7.83
C ASN A 31 7.09 -3.99 -6.98
N ASN A 32 6.18 -3.04 -7.19
CA ASN A 32 6.13 -1.84 -6.37
C ASN A 32 4.71 -1.26 -6.32
N ILE A 33 4.49 -0.43 -5.32
CA ILE A 33 3.23 0.27 -5.11
C ILE A 33 3.56 1.76 -5.08
N LYS A 34 3.04 2.50 -6.05
CA LYS A 34 3.23 3.95 -6.11
C LYS A 34 2.11 4.64 -5.34
N ILE A 35 2.48 5.59 -4.48
CA ILE A 35 1.48 6.45 -3.85
C ILE A 35 1.62 7.86 -4.43
N THR A 36 0.49 8.47 -4.76
CA THR A 36 0.43 9.79 -5.37
C THR A 36 -0.47 10.71 -4.58
N ASN A 37 -0.28 12.02 -4.75
CA ASN A 37 -1.11 13.04 -4.14
C ASN A 37 -1.18 12.89 -2.62
N THR A 38 -0.03 12.63 -1.99
CA THR A 38 0.04 12.61 -0.53
C THR A 38 -0.34 13.99 -0.01
N PRO A 39 -1.24 14.08 0.98
CA PRO A 39 -1.61 15.37 1.52
C PRO A 39 -0.40 16.08 2.12
N THR A 40 -0.29 17.36 1.81
CA THR A 40 0.76 18.21 2.39
C THR A 40 0.08 19.34 3.15
N TYR A 41 0.57 19.59 4.35
CA TYR A 41 0.14 20.72 5.13
C TYR A 41 1.33 21.60 5.44
N GLU A 42 1.06 22.79 5.88
CA GLU A 42 2.11 23.69 6.32
C GLU A 42 2.95 23.02 7.40
N GLY A 43 4.28 23.01 7.18
CA GLY A 43 5.20 22.35 8.10
C GLY A 43 5.43 20.85 7.84
N ASN A 44 4.79 20.28 6.81
CA ASN A 44 4.93 18.86 6.42
C ASN A 44 4.68 17.88 7.58
N GLU A 45 3.75 18.21 8.46
CA GLU A 45 3.43 17.38 9.63
C GLU A 45 2.17 16.56 9.45
N SER A 46 1.69 16.42 8.22
CA SER A 46 0.48 15.67 7.94
C SER A 46 0.72 14.17 8.05
N THR A 47 -0.26 13.48 8.57
CA THR A 47 -0.28 12.02 8.66
C THR A 47 -1.48 11.52 7.88
N THR A 48 -1.27 10.58 6.99
CA THR A 48 -2.32 10.03 6.15
C THR A 48 -2.44 8.54 6.38
N TYR A 49 -3.67 8.09 6.66
CA TYR A 49 -3.97 6.67 6.83
C TYR A 49 -4.54 6.12 5.54
N PHE A 50 -4.09 4.93 5.15
CA PHE A 50 -4.71 4.23 4.03
C PHE A 50 -4.69 2.73 4.25
N THR A 51 -5.62 2.05 3.61
CA THR A 51 -5.81 0.61 3.74
C THR A 51 -5.75 -0.02 2.36
N LEU A 52 -5.03 -1.12 2.25
CA LEU A 52 -4.98 -1.92 1.03
C LEU A 52 -5.56 -3.29 1.32
N MET A 53 -6.65 -3.62 0.61
CA MET A 53 -7.25 -4.95 0.64
C MET A 53 -6.80 -5.70 -0.61
N ILE A 54 -6.36 -6.95 -0.44
CA ILE A 54 -5.84 -7.74 -1.55
C ILE A 54 -6.60 -9.06 -1.64
N SER A 55 -7.28 -9.28 -2.77
CA SER A 55 -7.90 -10.56 -3.10
C SER A 55 -6.97 -11.28 -4.05
N ASN A 56 -6.24 -12.28 -3.55
CA ASN A 56 -5.12 -12.88 -4.27
C ASN A 56 -5.35 -14.36 -4.61
N SER A 57 -6.54 -14.68 -5.12
CA SER A 57 -6.85 -16.07 -5.51
C SER A 57 -5.94 -16.59 -6.62
N SER A 58 -5.37 -15.71 -7.42
CA SER A 58 -4.39 -16.08 -8.45
C SER A 58 -3.01 -16.37 -7.89
N ASN A 59 -2.81 -16.16 -6.60
CA ASN A 59 -1.57 -16.42 -5.88
C ASN A 59 -0.36 -15.74 -6.52
N LYS A 60 -0.50 -14.45 -6.82
CA LYS A 60 0.60 -13.65 -7.37
C LYS A 60 1.49 -13.13 -6.26
N SER A 61 2.75 -12.88 -6.58
CA SER A 61 3.67 -12.26 -5.66
C SER A 61 3.41 -10.75 -5.61
N VAL A 62 3.21 -10.23 -4.41
CA VAL A 62 2.93 -8.80 -4.20
C VAL A 62 3.92 -8.25 -3.17
N SER A 63 4.75 -7.28 -3.59
CA SER A 63 5.74 -6.65 -2.72
C SER A 63 5.10 -5.50 -1.97
N ILE A 64 4.55 -5.78 -0.79
CA ILE A 64 3.84 -4.79 0.04
C ILE A 64 4.79 -3.91 0.86
N ASP A 65 6.08 -4.09 0.72
CA ASP A 65 7.12 -3.28 1.36
C ASP A 65 7.85 -2.37 0.37
N SER A 66 7.49 -2.41 -0.90
CA SER A 66 8.15 -1.65 -1.96
C SER A 66 7.27 -0.50 -2.42
N PHE A 67 7.25 0.56 -1.62
CA PHE A 67 6.51 1.78 -1.95
C PHE A 67 7.42 2.78 -2.64
N VAL A 68 6.86 3.48 -3.62
CA VAL A 68 7.56 4.57 -4.31
C VAL A 68 6.65 5.80 -4.34
N ASN A 69 7.27 6.97 -4.42
CA ASN A 69 6.51 8.21 -4.55
C ASN A 69 6.18 8.49 -6.01
N ASP A 70 5.55 9.63 -6.27
CA ASP A 70 5.12 10.03 -7.62
C ASP A 70 6.31 10.15 -8.58
N GLY A 71 7.47 10.52 -8.08
CA GLY A 71 8.69 10.61 -8.89
C GLY A 71 9.44 9.29 -9.06
N GLY A 72 8.93 8.19 -8.49
CA GLY A 72 9.56 6.87 -8.57
C GLY A 72 10.64 6.62 -7.54
N SER A 73 10.84 7.52 -6.58
CA SER A 73 11.80 7.33 -5.49
C SER A 73 11.22 6.43 -4.40
N SER A 74 12.07 5.55 -3.85
CA SER A 74 11.65 4.64 -2.80
C SER A 74 11.23 5.37 -1.52
N ILE A 75 10.18 4.88 -0.89
CA ILE A 75 9.73 5.35 0.42
C ILE A 75 10.02 4.25 1.42
N THR A 76 10.73 4.60 2.50
CA THR A 76 11.03 3.65 3.57
C THR A 76 9.73 3.19 4.23
N THR A 77 9.54 1.88 4.31
CA THR A 77 8.37 1.28 4.96
C THR A 77 8.84 0.47 6.15
N LYS A 78 8.27 0.76 7.31
CA LYS A 78 8.58 0.07 8.56
C LYS A 78 7.38 -0.74 9.02
N TRP A 79 7.58 -2.03 9.21
CA TRP A 79 6.52 -2.95 9.64
C TRP A 79 6.53 -3.16 11.13
N ALA A 80 5.34 -3.28 11.72
CA ALA A 80 5.19 -3.57 13.13
C ALA A 80 5.94 -4.86 13.47
N GLY A 81 6.76 -4.83 14.52
CA GLY A 81 7.60 -5.95 14.90
C GLY A 81 8.78 -6.20 13.98
N GLY A 82 8.99 -5.36 12.97
CA GLY A 82 10.09 -5.50 12.02
C GLY A 82 9.94 -6.66 11.05
N ILE A 83 8.74 -7.25 10.96
CA ILE A 83 8.50 -8.42 10.11
C ILE A 83 7.57 -8.04 8.96
N ILE A 84 8.04 -8.26 7.73
CA ILE A 84 7.26 -8.02 6.53
C ILE A 84 6.46 -9.29 6.25
N PRO A 85 5.10 -9.24 6.26
CA PRO A 85 4.32 -10.42 5.98
C PRO A 85 4.37 -10.77 4.50
N THR A 86 4.18 -12.07 4.21
CA THR A 86 4.00 -12.53 2.84
C THR A 86 2.51 -12.48 2.52
N VAL A 87 2.15 -11.87 1.38
CA VAL A 87 0.75 -11.80 0.96
C VAL A 87 0.22 -13.21 0.73
N SER A 88 -0.92 -13.53 1.35
CA SER A 88 -1.51 -14.85 1.26
C SER A 88 -2.19 -15.06 -0.11
N SER A 89 -2.66 -16.27 -0.35
CA SER A 89 -3.46 -16.57 -1.54
C SER A 89 -4.96 -16.36 -1.31
N GLY A 90 -5.32 -15.81 -0.15
CA GLY A 90 -6.70 -15.47 0.20
C GLY A 90 -6.94 -13.98 0.15
N PHE A 91 -7.76 -13.51 1.07
CA PHE A 91 -8.08 -12.09 1.20
C PHE A 91 -7.33 -11.51 2.40
N ASP A 92 -6.50 -10.51 2.13
CA ASP A 92 -5.68 -9.87 3.15
C ASP A 92 -6.04 -8.40 3.29
N ILE A 93 -5.87 -7.85 4.50
CA ILE A 93 -6.06 -6.43 4.79
C ILE A 93 -4.79 -5.90 5.44
N TYR A 94 -4.25 -4.83 4.88
CA TYR A 94 -3.05 -4.14 5.40
C TYR A 94 -3.38 -2.68 5.64
N SER A 95 -2.93 -2.16 6.76
CA SER A 95 -3.13 -0.75 7.12
C SER A 95 -1.80 -0.03 7.16
N PHE A 96 -1.78 1.19 6.65
CA PHE A 96 -0.58 1.99 6.51
C PHE A 96 -0.80 3.40 7.02
N ILE A 97 0.27 3.97 7.55
CA ILE A 97 0.31 5.38 7.94
C ILE A 97 1.48 6.01 7.20
N TYR A 98 1.19 7.00 6.36
CA TYR A 98 2.23 7.83 5.77
C TYR A 98 2.47 9.03 6.66
N ASP A 99 3.69 9.17 7.17
CA ASP A 99 4.10 10.28 8.01
C ASP A 99 4.79 11.33 7.16
N GLY A 100 4.12 12.45 6.91
CA GLY A 100 4.66 13.53 6.09
C GLY A 100 5.87 14.21 6.71
N ALA A 101 6.03 14.14 8.03
CA ALA A 101 7.18 14.75 8.70
C ALA A 101 8.48 13.98 8.44
N SER A 102 8.42 12.64 8.48
CA SER A 102 9.59 11.80 8.23
C SER A 102 9.69 11.31 6.80
N GLY A 103 8.57 11.34 6.05
CA GLY A 103 8.50 10.77 4.71
C GLY A 103 8.51 9.25 4.70
N GLU A 104 8.16 8.62 5.81
CA GLU A 104 8.17 7.17 5.96
C GLU A 104 6.76 6.60 6.08
N ILE A 105 6.63 5.31 5.76
CA ILE A 105 5.37 4.57 5.92
C ILE A 105 5.53 3.60 7.08
N TYR A 106 4.55 3.59 7.98
CA TYR A 106 4.43 2.60 9.04
C TYR A 106 3.30 1.65 8.68
N ALA A 107 3.57 0.35 8.74
CA ALA A 107 2.66 -0.67 8.23
C ALA A 107 2.32 -1.72 9.27
N ILE A 108 1.07 -2.13 9.28
CA ILE A 108 0.59 -3.22 10.13
C ILE A 108 -0.29 -4.15 9.30
N THR A 109 -0.26 -5.44 9.66
CA THR A 109 -1.18 -6.41 9.07
C THR A 109 -2.51 -6.31 9.80
N GLY A 110 -3.58 -5.95 9.09
CA GLY A 110 -4.92 -5.92 9.66
C GLY A 110 -5.51 -7.33 9.78
N GLY A 111 -5.05 -8.24 8.94
CA GLY A 111 -5.45 -9.63 8.92
C GLY A 111 -5.11 -10.26 7.59
N GLN A 112 -4.93 -11.59 7.60
CA GLN A 112 -4.58 -12.33 6.40
C GLN A 112 -5.44 -13.55 6.24
N ASN A 113 -5.61 -13.96 4.97
CA ASN A 113 -6.26 -15.20 4.59
C ASN A 113 -7.69 -15.32 5.13
N PHE A 114 -8.43 -14.24 5.06
CA PHE A 114 -9.86 -14.28 5.36
C PHE A 114 -10.58 -15.19 4.36
N SER A 115 -11.36 -16.11 4.87
CA SER A 115 -12.05 -17.08 4.03
C SER A 115 -13.56 -17.13 4.30
#